data_0435639b78921abbfde4a16c3be2e096
#
_entry.id   0435639b78921abbfde4a16c3be2e096
#
_cell.length_a   1.000
_cell.length_b   1.000
_cell.length_c   1.000
_cell.angle_alpha   90.00
_cell.angle_beta   90.00
_cell.angle_gamma   90.00
#
_symmetry.space_group_name_H-M   'P 1'
#
loop_
_entity.id
_entity.type
_entity.pdbx_description
1 polymer ?
#
loop_
_entity_poly.entity_id
_entity_poly.type
_entity_poly.pdbx_seq_one_letter_code
_entity_poly.pdbx_strand_id
1 'polypeptide(L)'
;MPGRIEFLGKHTDYAGGRSLVCATEQRISVSARPLDEAVLRITDESGGVDAELPLHADLALPKGDWTVYPATVVRRLCRDFGPLYVGLDFSFHSDIPRDAGLSSSSALVTAVALALADANDLPDNPAWRAVLPTREALAGYLGAVENGWAYGRLAADGGVGTQGGSQDHTAILCSRPGMLAQYGFDPVRFERAVPFPPGHVLVVSVCGVVAAKTREAMVLYNGLAETAQELLGVWRDRQGSPARTLYAAIPGRPGAALTLRSWLARHPRQQQLEARLDQFVAECEEIIPAVADLLEQGKTTGLGELIDRSQRGAELGLGNQVPETIHLQRSARRLGATAASAFGAGFGGSVWALVRDEDLDRFIQDWSADYLKAFPAQQGRARFITTRAGEPAGLL
;
A
#
# COMPACT_ATOMS: atom_id res chain seq x y z
N MET A 1 8.17 1.05 13.07
CA MET A 1 7.18 1.19 11.99
C MET A 1 7.06 -0.12 11.25
N PRO A 2 5.91 -0.80 11.21
CA PRO A 2 5.77 -2.07 10.50
C PRO A 2 5.76 -1.88 8.98
N GLY A 3 6.03 -2.94 8.25
CA GLY A 3 5.57 -3.08 6.88
C GLY A 3 4.08 -3.39 6.83
N ARG A 4 3.54 -3.66 5.61
CA ARG A 4 2.13 -3.99 5.46
C ARG A 4 1.91 -5.16 4.49
N ILE A 5 0.83 -5.87 4.70
CA ILE A 5 0.22 -6.77 3.70
C ILE A 5 -1.08 -6.12 3.20
N GLU A 6 -1.19 -5.97 1.89
CA GLU A 6 -2.47 -5.83 1.20
C GLU A 6 -3.04 -7.24 1.02
N PHE A 7 -3.92 -7.65 1.94
CA PHE A 7 -4.57 -8.95 1.84
C PHE A 7 -5.52 -8.97 0.63
N LEU A 8 -6.27 -7.89 0.45
CA LEU A 8 -7.12 -7.58 -0.71
C LEU A 8 -7.20 -6.06 -0.91
N GLY A 9 -7.59 -5.62 -2.09
CA GLY A 9 -7.78 -4.20 -2.43
C GLY A 9 -6.75 -3.68 -3.41
N LYS A 10 -6.41 -4.51 -4.41
CA LYS A 10 -5.41 -4.18 -5.42
C LYS A 10 -5.79 -2.95 -6.23
N HIS A 11 -5.00 -1.89 -6.09
CA HIS A 11 -5.19 -0.64 -6.83
C HIS A 11 -6.58 -0.02 -6.67
N THR A 12 -7.15 -0.08 -5.46
CA THR A 12 -8.49 0.44 -5.17
C THR A 12 -8.47 1.76 -4.40
N ASP A 13 -7.46 2.00 -3.58
CA ASP A 13 -7.39 3.11 -2.63
C ASP A 13 -7.39 4.50 -3.28
N TYR A 14 -6.55 4.75 -4.26
CA TYR A 14 -6.53 6.03 -5.01
C TYR A 14 -7.81 6.29 -5.81
N ALA A 15 -8.62 5.26 -6.04
CA ALA A 15 -9.94 5.35 -6.65
C ALA A 15 -11.08 5.44 -5.62
N GLY A 16 -10.76 5.61 -4.33
CA GLY A 16 -11.70 5.71 -3.21
C GLY A 16 -12.32 4.39 -2.79
N GLY A 17 -11.83 3.25 -3.29
CA GLY A 17 -12.37 1.92 -3.05
C GLY A 17 -12.07 1.38 -1.66
N ARG A 18 -12.16 0.06 -1.52
CA ARG A 18 -11.92 -0.66 -0.27
C ARG A 18 -10.63 -1.45 -0.31
N SER A 19 -10.03 -1.67 0.86
CA SER A 19 -8.95 -2.64 1.05
C SER A 19 -9.13 -3.41 2.36
N LEU A 20 -8.61 -4.62 2.40
CA LEU A 20 -8.45 -5.44 3.60
C LEU A 20 -6.96 -5.62 3.84
N VAL A 21 -6.43 -5.05 4.92
CA VAL A 21 -5.00 -4.88 5.16
C VAL A 21 -4.61 -5.28 6.58
N CYS A 22 -3.32 -5.55 6.79
CA CYS A 22 -2.72 -5.66 8.11
C CYS A 22 -1.27 -5.15 8.11
N ALA A 23 -0.77 -4.81 9.30
CA ALA A 23 0.65 -4.60 9.54
C ALA A 23 1.39 -5.94 9.54
N THR A 24 2.69 -5.94 9.20
CA THR A 24 3.57 -7.10 9.34
C THR A 24 4.26 -7.12 10.70
N GLU A 25 4.87 -8.26 11.03
CA GLU A 25 5.80 -8.37 12.17
C GLU A 25 7.15 -7.72 11.84
N GLN A 26 7.58 -7.74 10.57
CA GLN A 26 8.77 -7.04 10.08
C GLN A 26 8.60 -5.53 10.21
N ARG A 27 9.66 -4.84 10.65
CA ARG A 27 9.57 -3.43 11.04
C ARG A 27 10.79 -2.61 10.62
N ILE A 28 10.62 -1.31 10.59
CA ILE A 28 11.69 -0.33 10.70
C ILE A 28 11.74 0.09 12.17
N SER A 29 12.86 -0.14 12.83
CA SER A 29 13.18 0.39 14.15
C SER A 29 13.90 1.73 14.00
N VAL A 30 13.53 2.69 14.80
CA VAL A 30 14.01 4.08 14.70
C VAL A 30 14.55 4.55 16.04
N SER A 31 15.67 5.27 16.00
CA SER A 31 16.17 6.10 17.08
C SER A 31 16.25 7.55 16.59
N ALA A 32 15.69 8.48 17.35
CA ALA A 32 15.69 9.89 17.00
C ALA A 32 16.14 10.72 18.23
N ARG A 33 17.08 11.61 18.02
CA ARG A 33 17.60 12.53 19.05
C ARG A 33 17.44 13.97 18.57
N PRO A 34 16.83 14.85 19.36
CA PRO A 34 16.71 16.26 19.00
C PRO A 34 18.07 16.94 18.78
N LEU A 35 18.10 17.86 17.82
CA LEU A 35 19.22 18.75 17.50
C LEU A 35 18.78 20.20 17.63
N ASP A 36 19.67 21.08 18.09
CA ASP A 36 19.45 22.53 18.15
C ASP A 36 19.45 23.17 16.74
N GLU A 37 20.05 22.49 15.75
CA GLU A 37 20.09 22.90 14.36
C GLU A 37 18.82 22.41 13.63
N ALA A 38 18.19 23.25 12.81
CA ALA A 38 17.00 22.90 12.04
C ALA A 38 17.34 22.00 10.82
N VAL A 39 17.85 20.79 11.09
CA VAL A 39 18.26 19.79 10.08
C VAL A 39 17.76 18.40 10.47
N LEU A 40 17.45 17.57 9.48
CA LEU A 40 17.27 16.13 9.64
C LEU A 40 18.55 15.43 9.17
N ARG A 41 19.32 14.88 10.09
CA ARG A 41 20.41 13.94 9.78
C ARG A 41 19.83 12.55 9.84
N ILE A 42 19.94 11.78 8.76
CA ILE A 42 19.34 10.46 8.66
C ILE A 42 20.38 9.43 8.25
N THR A 43 20.47 8.36 9.03
CA THR A 43 21.39 7.24 8.83
C THR A 43 20.64 5.93 8.66
N ASP A 44 20.91 5.21 7.55
CA ASP A 44 20.52 3.80 7.39
C ASP A 44 21.62 2.91 7.98
N GLU A 45 21.39 2.39 9.17
CA GLU A 45 22.34 1.49 9.86
C GLU A 45 22.63 0.19 9.08
N SER A 46 21.74 -0.21 8.19
CA SER A 46 21.89 -1.43 7.37
C SER A 46 22.75 -1.19 6.13
N GLY A 47 22.83 0.04 5.65
CA GLY A 47 23.48 0.39 4.38
C GLY A 47 24.61 1.39 4.50
N GLY A 48 24.81 2.01 5.68
CA GLY A 48 25.85 3.02 5.90
C GLY A 48 25.70 4.25 5.01
N VAL A 49 24.45 4.63 4.66
CA VAL A 49 24.17 5.80 3.84
C VAL A 49 23.58 6.89 4.73
N ASP A 50 24.27 8.01 4.78
CA ASP A 50 23.89 9.19 5.54
C ASP A 50 23.35 10.28 4.61
N ALA A 51 22.38 11.05 5.09
CA ALA A 51 21.87 12.23 4.43
C ALA A 51 21.60 13.34 5.43
N GLU A 52 21.76 14.59 5.00
CA GLU A 52 21.39 15.77 5.77
C GLU A 52 20.43 16.63 4.95
N LEU A 53 19.27 16.93 5.53
CA LEU A 53 18.19 17.67 4.90
C LEU A 53 17.84 18.89 5.77
N PRO A 54 17.95 20.13 5.26
CA PRO A 54 17.51 21.30 6.01
C PRO A 54 15.99 21.28 6.18
N LEU A 55 15.50 21.65 7.38
CA LEU A 55 14.07 21.73 7.68
C LEU A 55 13.50 23.03 7.07
N HIS A 56 13.19 22.97 5.77
CA HIS A 56 12.76 24.15 5.03
C HIS A 56 11.61 23.84 4.06
N ALA A 57 10.64 24.78 3.97
CA ALA A 57 9.46 24.67 3.12
C ALA A 57 9.76 24.60 1.61
N ASP A 58 10.90 25.17 1.17
CA ASP A 58 11.32 25.18 -0.22
C ASP A 58 12.47 24.18 -0.50
N LEU A 59 12.62 23.16 0.38
CA LEU A 59 13.59 22.09 0.17
C LEU A 59 13.41 21.46 -1.21
N ALA A 60 14.49 21.44 -2.02
CA ALA A 60 14.48 20.79 -3.30
C ALA A 60 14.35 19.27 -3.15
N LEU A 61 13.43 18.66 -3.90
CA LEU A 61 13.24 17.20 -3.82
C LEU A 61 14.29 16.50 -4.69
N PRO A 62 15.09 15.58 -4.12
CA PRO A 62 16.03 14.75 -4.86
C PRO A 62 15.32 13.91 -5.92
N LYS A 63 15.98 13.62 -7.03
CA LYS A 63 15.43 12.77 -8.09
C LYS A 63 16.19 11.44 -8.16
N GLY A 64 15.46 10.34 -8.12
CA GLY A 64 16.05 9.00 -8.28
C GLY A 64 16.89 8.50 -7.11
N ASP A 65 16.75 9.13 -5.97
CA ASP A 65 17.42 8.81 -4.73
C ASP A 65 16.40 8.54 -3.62
N TRP A 66 16.72 7.64 -2.68
CA TRP A 66 15.83 7.28 -1.57
C TRP A 66 15.52 8.47 -0.64
N THR A 67 16.40 9.46 -0.60
CA THR A 67 16.22 10.67 0.23
C THR A 67 15.02 11.51 -0.21
N VAL A 68 14.44 11.25 -1.39
CA VAL A 68 13.18 11.90 -1.82
C VAL A 68 12.03 11.66 -0.83
N TYR A 69 11.99 10.49 -0.17
CA TYR A 69 10.95 10.17 0.80
C TYR A 69 11.01 11.06 2.04
N PRO A 70 12.13 11.12 2.80
CA PRO A 70 12.23 12.02 3.93
C PRO A 70 12.21 13.51 3.51
N ALA A 71 12.77 13.89 2.37
CA ALA A 71 12.73 15.27 1.87
C ALA A 71 11.29 15.73 1.59
N THR A 72 10.45 14.86 1.02
CA THR A 72 9.02 15.15 0.79
C THR A 72 8.30 15.40 2.11
N VAL A 73 8.59 14.61 3.15
CA VAL A 73 8.02 14.81 4.51
C VAL A 73 8.44 16.14 5.09
N VAL A 74 9.75 16.41 5.15
CA VAL A 74 10.29 17.68 5.68
C VAL A 74 9.63 18.88 5.01
N ARG A 75 9.65 18.90 3.68
CA ARG A 75 9.07 20.00 2.90
C ARG A 75 7.59 20.22 3.20
N ARG A 76 6.79 19.14 3.24
CA ARG A 76 5.34 19.22 3.46
C ARG A 76 5.00 19.65 4.88
N LEU A 77 5.67 19.11 5.90
CA LEU A 77 5.43 19.51 7.28
C LEU A 77 5.74 20.99 7.48
N CYS A 78 6.87 21.49 6.94
CA CYS A 78 7.22 22.90 7.03
C CYS A 78 6.23 23.80 6.31
N ARG A 79 5.68 23.39 5.17
CA ARG A 79 4.70 24.19 4.40
C ARG A 79 3.32 24.19 5.05
N ASP A 80 2.89 23.04 5.54
CA ASP A 80 1.53 22.84 5.98
C ASP A 80 1.29 23.32 7.42
N PHE A 81 2.31 23.22 8.29
CA PHE A 81 2.19 23.50 9.72
C PHE A 81 3.14 24.58 10.25
N GLY A 82 3.97 25.15 9.38
CA GLY A 82 4.91 26.21 9.72
C GLY A 82 6.35 25.70 9.87
N PRO A 83 7.28 26.62 10.14
CA PRO A 83 8.70 26.25 10.25
C PRO A 83 8.92 25.27 11.40
N LEU A 84 9.75 24.26 11.16
CA LEU A 84 10.24 23.32 12.16
C LEU A 84 11.59 23.83 12.68
N TYR A 85 11.74 23.93 13.99
CA TYR A 85 12.91 24.52 14.64
C TYR A 85 13.83 23.48 15.26
N VAL A 86 13.28 22.35 15.67
CA VAL A 86 14.02 21.25 16.29
C VAL A 86 14.35 20.23 15.22
N GLY A 87 15.64 20.08 14.92
CA GLY A 87 16.14 19.05 14.04
C GLY A 87 16.25 17.70 14.71
N LEU A 88 16.60 16.69 13.95
CA LEU A 88 16.78 15.32 14.43
C LEU A 88 18.05 14.67 13.90
N ASP A 89 18.77 14.01 14.80
CA ASP A 89 19.71 12.94 14.47
C ASP A 89 18.90 11.63 14.50
N PHE A 90 18.57 11.12 13.30
CA PHE A 90 17.61 10.05 13.07
C PHE A 90 18.35 8.85 12.47
N SER A 91 18.39 7.74 13.17
CA SER A 91 18.89 6.49 12.63
C SER A 91 17.78 5.45 12.54
N PHE A 92 17.89 4.57 11.55
CA PHE A 92 16.93 3.48 11.39
C PHE A 92 17.62 2.17 10.97
N HIS A 93 17.07 1.09 11.47
CA HIS A 93 17.37 -0.28 11.04
C HIS A 93 16.09 -0.94 10.53
N SER A 94 16.17 -1.70 9.43
CA SER A 94 15.02 -2.36 8.83
C SER A 94 15.23 -3.85 8.69
N ASP A 95 14.30 -4.65 9.23
CA ASP A 95 14.18 -6.08 8.95
C ASP A 95 13.12 -6.37 7.86
N ILE A 96 12.49 -5.32 7.30
CA ILE A 96 11.67 -5.43 6.10
C ILE A 96 12.61 -5.68 4.90
N PRO A 97 12.47 -6.81 4.20
CA PRO A 97 13.33 -7.08 3.04
C PRO A 97 13.21 -5.97 1.99
N ARG A 98 14.35 -5.53 1.46
CA ARG A 98 14.36 -4.53 0.38
C ARG A 98 13.62 -5.07 -0.84
N ASP A 99 12.91 -4.20 -1.53
CA ASP A 99 12.15 -4.49 -2.76
C ASP A 99 11.09 -5.60 -2.63
N ALA A 100 10.70 -5.93 -1.39
CA ALA A 100 9.70 -6.95 -1.10
C ALA A 100 8.25 -6.49 -1.33
N GLY A 101 8.01 -5.25 -1.71
CA GLY A 101 6.64 -4.72 -1.83
C GLY A 101 5.89 -4.63 -0.50
N LEU A 102 6.59 -4.68 0.64
CA LEU A 102 6.04 -4.55 2.00
C LEU A 102 5.97 -3.10 2.50
N SER A 103 6.10 -2.11 1.61
CA SER A 103 6.00 -0.67 1.87
C SER A 103 7.02 -0.11 2.87
N SER A 104 8.29 -0.53 2.74
CA SER A 104 9.38 0.05 3.53
C SER A 104 9.52 1.56 3.33
N SER A 105 9.23 2.09 2.15
CA SER A 105 9.23 3.54 1.88
C SER A 105 8.16 4.28 2.68
N SER A 106 6.91 3.79 2.67
CA SER A 106 5.81 4.42 3.43
C SER A 106 6.01 4.25 4.95
N ALA A 107 6.67 3.17 5.38
CA ALA A 107 7.10 3.01 6.77
C ALA A 107 8.16 4.06 7.17
N LEU A 108 9.12 4.36 6.28
CA LEU A 108 10.11 5.41 6.49
C LEU A 108 9.46 6.80 6.48
N VAL A 109 8.58 7.10 5.52
CA VAL A 109 7.78 8.34 5.48
C VAL A 109 7.03 8.55 6.80
N THR A 110 6.37 7.50 7.28
CA THR A 110 5.62 7.53 8.54
C THR A 110 6.55 7.78 9.73
N ALA A 111 7.71 7.09 9.78
CA ALA A 111 8.69 7.23 10.86
C ALA A 111 9.23 8.66 10.95
N VAL A 112 9.68 9.22 9.83
CA VAL A 112 10.22 10.58 9.78
C VAL A 112 9.14 11.62 10.13
N ALA A 113 7.91 11.44 9.64
CA ALA A 113 6.81 12.36 9.92
C ALA A 113 6.46 12.38 11.41
N LEU A 114 6.35 11.20 12.05
CA LEU A 114 6.03 11.11 13.47
C LEU A 114 7.18 11.68 14.33
N ALA A 115 8.42 11.36 14.01
CA ALA A 115 9.58 11.85 14.78
C ALA A 115 9.70 13.38 14.69
N LEU A 116 9.56 13.98 13.50
CA LEU A 116 9.59 15.44 13.33
C LEU A 116 8.38 16.12 13.98
N ALA A 117 7.21 15.50 13.90
CA ALA A 117 5.99 16.03 14.51
C ALA A 117 6.11 16.06 16.04
N ASP A 118 6.61 14.99 16.64
CA ASP A 118 6.83 14.89 18.08
C ASP A 118 7.87 15.91 18.56
N ALA A 119 9.03 15.95 17.94
CA ALA A 119 10.13 16.88 18.32
C ALA A 119 9.75 18.35 18.18
N ASN A 120 8.76 18.69 17.36
CA ASN A 120 8.30 20.08 17.13
C ASN A 120 6.90 20.34 17.67
N ASP A 121 6.37 19.51 18.56
CA ASP A 121 5.05 19.65 19.21
C ASP A 121 3.91 19.89 18.20
N LEU A 122 4.01 19.34 16.98
CA LEU A 122 2.99 19.52 15.95
C LEU A 122 1.60 18.99 16.35
N PRO A 123 1.45 17.89 17.12
CA PRO A 123 0.15 17.47 17.63
C PRO A 123 -0.56 18.53 18.50
N ASP A 124 0.19 19.46 19.10
CA ASP A 124 -0.35 20.59 19.85
C ASP A 124 -0.67 21.82 19.00
N ASN A 125 -0.21 21.85 17.76
CA ASN A 125 -0.52 22.92 16.81
C ASN A 125 -2.01 22.89 16.42
N PRO A 126 -2.76 24.03 16.57
CA PRO A 126 -4.17 24.11 16.21
C PRO A 126 -4.46 23.76 14.73
N ALA A 127 -3.52 24.08 13.80
CA ALA A 127 -3.68 23.75 12.39
C ALA A 127 -3.58 22.23 12.16
N TRP A 128 -2.67 21.55 12.87
CA TRP A 128 -2.56 20.09 12.86
C TRP A 128 -3.83 19.44 13.39
N ARG A 129 -4.28 19.81 14.59
CA ARG A 129 -5.49 19.25 15.22
C ARG A 129 -6.74 19.43 14.36
N ALA A 130 -6.84 20.54 13.64
CA ALA A 130 -7.98 20.81 12.77
C ALA A 130 -8.02 19.94 11.51
N VAL A 131 -6.87 19.43 11.04
CA VAL A 131 -6.76 18.66 9.78
C VAL A 131 -6.50 17.18 10.05
N LEU A 132 -5.76 16.83 11.09
CA LEU A 132 -5.29 15.49 11.42
C LEU A 132 -5.75 15.04 12.82
N PRO A 133 -7.07 15.04 13.11
CA PRO A 133 -7.60 14.72 14.45
C PRO A 133 -7.53 13.22 14.80
N THR A 134 -7.30 12.33 13.81
CA THR A 134 -7.28 10.88 13.99
C THR A 134 -6.11 10.23 13.25
N ARG A 135 -5.82 8.98 13.58
CA ARG A 135 -4.80 8.18 12.86
C ARG A 135 -5.17 7.98 11.38
N GLU A 136 -6.45 7.82 11.07
CA GLU A 136 -6.94 7.69 9.71
C GLU A 136 -6.73 8.99 8.91
N ALA A 137 -6.96 10.15 9.55
CA ALA A 137 -6.67 11.44 8.93
C ALA A 137 -5.17 11.60 8.66
N LEU A 138 -4.31 11.20 9.60
CA LEU A 138 -2.86 11.22 9.44
C LEU A 138 -2.42 10.26 8.32
N ALA A 139 -2.98 9.04 8.26
CA ALA A 139 -2.68 8.08 7.19
C ALA A 139 -3.05 8.64 5.81
N GLY A 140 -4.22 9.26 5.69
CA GLY A 140 -4.65 9.93 4.46
C GLY A 140 -3.72 11.08 4.07
N TYR A 141 -3.30 11.90 5.05
CA TYR A 141 -2.35 12.99 4.84
C TYR A 141 -0.99 12.49 4.37
N LEU A 142 -0.42 11.46 5.02
CA LEU A 142 0.89 10.92 4.63
C LEU A 142 0.86 10.30 3.24
N GLY A 143 -0.25 9.64 2.86
CA GLY A 143 -0.46 9.22 1.48
C GLY A 143 -0.46 10.41 0.50
N ALA A 144 -1.11 11.51 0.84
CA ALA A 144 -1.10 12.72 0.02
C ALA A 144 0.30 13.38 -0.01
N VAL A 145 1.06 13.34 1.09
CA VAL A 145 2.45 13.80 1.14
C VAL A 145 3.32 12.98 0.18
N GLU A 146 3.32 11.66 0.28
CA GLU A 146 4.13 10.78 -0.57
C GLU A 146 3.80 10.97 -2.06
N ASN A 147 2.52 11.09 -2.40
CA ASN A 147 2.08 11.21 -3.80
C ASN A 147 2.02 12.68 -4.32
N GLY A 148 2.26 13.67 -3.47
CA GLY A 148 2.24 15.08 -3.85
C GLY A 148 0.84 15.68 -4.02
N TRP A 149 -0.19 15.08 -3.42
CA TRP A 149 -1.57 15.52 -3.58
C TRP A 149 -2.01 16.56 -2.53
N ALA A 150 -3.08 17.28 -2.85
CA ALA A 150 -3.78 18.09 -1.87
C ALA A 150 -4.46 17.21 -0.81
N TYR A 151 -4.54 17.69 0.45
CA TYR A 151 -5.26 17.01 1.52
C TYR A 151 -6.17 18.01 2.26
N GLY A 152 -7.47 17.82 2.15
CA GLY A 152 -8.43 18.77 2.69
C GLY A 152 -8.19 20.18 2.17
N ARG A 153 -7.84 21.12 3.08
CA ARG A 153 -7.49 22.52 2.73
C ARG A 153 -5.99 22.72 2.41
N LEU A 154 -5.17 21.70 2.63
CA LEU A 154 -3.74 21.78 2.37
C LEU A 154 -3.46 21.57 0.87
N ALA A 155 -2.68 22.46 0.29
CA ALA A 155 -2.41 22.45 -1.14
C ALA A 155 -1.55 21.25 -1.57
N ALA A 156 -1.68 20.83 -2.82
CA ALA A 156 -0.76 19.89 -3.44
C ALA A 156 0.67 20.46 -3.48
N ASP A 157 1.66 19.57 -3.46
CA ASP A 157 3.09 19.91 -3.59
C ASP A 157 3.84 18.82 -4.38
N GLY A 158 5.16 18.89 -4.42
CA GLY A 158 5.97 17.80 -4.96
C GLY A 158 5.88 16.55 -4.10
N GLY A 159 5.75 15.38 -4.73
CA GLY A 159 5.84 14.07 -4.11
C GLY A 159 6.97 13.24 -4.68
N VAL A 160 6.97 11.95 -4.37
CA VAL A 160 8.01 11.01 -4.84
C VAL A 160 7.84 10.61 -6.33
N GLY A 161 6.73 11.00 -6.97
CA GLY A 161 6.43 10.77 -8.37
C GLY A 161 5.45 9.62 -8.65
N THR A 162 4.98 8.91 -7.62
CA THR A 162 3.92 7.92 -7.74
C THR A 162 2.53 8.58 -7.69
N GLN A 163 1.52 7.91 -8.26
CA GLN A 163 0.11 8.27 -8.17
C GLN A 163 -0.65 7.22 -7.34
N GLY A 164 -0.09 6.87 -6.18
CA GLY A 164 -0.68 5.92 -5.25
C GLY A 164 -1.80 6.55 -4.41
N GLY A 165 -2.35 5.77 -3.49
CA GLY A 165 -3.29 6.23 -2.48
C GLY A 165 -2.67 6.28 -1.09
N SER A 166 -3.48 6.00 -0.07
CA SER A 166 -3.06 6.02 1.33
C SER A 166 -3.14 4.65 2.02
N GLN A 167 -3.37 3.58 1.26
CA GLN A 167 -3.53 2.22 1.78
C GLN A 167 -2.35 1.78 2.65
N ASP A 168 -1.12 2.05 2.18
CA ASP A 168 0.11 1.66 2.86
C ASP A 168 0.20 2.33 4.24
N HIS A 169 0.05 3.65 4.28
CA HIS A 169 0.06 4.42 5.53
C HIS A 169 -1.09 4.03 6.45
N THR A 170 -2.26 3.72 5.88
CA THR A 170 -3.43 3.24 6.64
C THR A 170 -3.13 1.91 7.31
N ALA A 171 -2.54 0.96 6.59
CA ALA A 171 -2.14 -0.31 7.18
C ALA A 171 -1.07 -0.14 8.26
N ILE A 172 -0.05 0.71 8.02
CA ILE A 172 1.03 0.97 8.97
C ILE A 172 0.51 1.61 10.26
N LEU A 173 -0.37 2.62 10.16
CA LEU A 173 -0.82 3.42 11.30
C LEU A 173 -2.05 2.85 12.01
N CYS A 174 -2.97 2.23 11.26
CA CYS A 174 -4.33 1.96 11.72
C CYS A 174 -4.64 0.45 11.83
N SER A 175 -3.67 -0.44 11.55
CA SER A 175 -3.86 -1.89 11.74
C SER A 175 -4.15 -2.23 13.20
N ARG A 176 -4.73 -3.40 13.41
CA ARG A 176 -5.05 -3.95 14.73
C ARG A 176 -4.36 -5.30 14.90
N PRO A 177 -3.69 -5.54 16.03
CA PRO A 177 -2.98 -6.80 16.28
C PRO A 177 -3.89 -8.01 16.11
N GLY A 178 -3.43 -9.03 15.41
CA GLY A 178 -4.19 -10.26 15.18
C GLY A 178 -5.43 -10.11 14.30
N MET A 179 -5.60 -8.97 13.60
CA MET A 179 -6.78 -8.67 12.80
C MET A 179 -6.39 -8.25 11.37
N LEU A 180 -7.29 -8.53 10.43
CA LEU A 180 -7.32 -7.86 9.13
C LEU A 180 -8.33 -6.71 9.23
N ALA A 181 -7.93 -5.52 8.84
CA ALA A 181 -8.77 -4.31 8.94
C ALA A 181 -9.24 -3.87 7.55
N GLN A 182 -10.55 -3.68 7.41
CA GLN A 182 -11.19 -3.18 6.19
C GLN A 182 -11.34 -1.67 6.28
N TYR A 183 -10.81 -0.98 5.27
CA TYR A 183 -10.90 0.47 5.11
C TYR A 183 -11.50 0.85 3.78
N GLY A 184 -12.29 1.92 3.76
CA GLY A 184 -12.62 2.70 2.58
C GLY A 184 -11.72 3.93 2.50
N PHE A 185 -11.58 4.51 1.29
CA PHE A 185 -10.66 5.62 1.05
C PHE A 185 -11.39 6.85 0.48
N ASP A 186 -10.74 8.01 0.57
CA ASP A 186 -11.20 9.34 0.20
C ASP A 186 -12.53 9.75 0.86
N PRO A 187 -12.50 10.06 2.18
CA PRO A 187 -11.36 9.96 3.11
C PRO A 187 -11.11 8.53 3.60
N VAL A 188 -9.96 8.31 4.25
CA VAL A 188 -9.69 7.05 4.95
C VAL A 188 -10.72 6.84 6.04
N ARG A 189 -11.42 5.72 5.99
CA ARG A 189 -12.51 5.39 6.91
C ARG A 189 -12.45 3.92 7.30
N PHE A 190 -12.35 3.66 8.60
CA PHE A 190 -12.50 2.33 9.13
C PHE A 190 -13.91 1.80 8.88
N GLU A 191 -14.03 0.58 8.35
CA GLU A 191 -15.31 -0.09 8.12
C GLU A 191 -15.52 -1.24 9.10
N ARG A 192 -14.56 -2.15 9.21
CA ARG A 192 -14.55 -3.24 10.19
C ARG A 192 -13.17 -3.86 10.36
N ALA A 193 -12.99 -4.68 11.39
CA ALA A 193 -11.85 -5.55 11.54
C ALA A 193 -12.33 -6.99 11.74
N VAL A 194 -11.66 -7.93 11.10
CA VAL A 194 -11.98 -9.36 11.18
C VAL A 194 -10.79 -10.14 11.71
N PRO A 195 -10.98 -11.21 12.46
CA PRO A 195 -9.88 -11.99 13.00
C PRO A 195 -8.96 -12.52 11.89
N PHE A 196 -7.66 -12.41 12.09
CA PHE A 196 -6.71 -13.19 11.30
C PHE A 196 -6.98 -14.68 11.58
N PRO A 197 -7.02 -15.57 10.56
CA PRO A 197 -7.39 -16.96 10.75
C PRO A 197 -6.50 -17.65 11.80
N PRO A 198 -7.07 -18.16 12.90
CA PRO A 198 -6.29 -18.88 13.92
C PRO A 198 -5.64 -20.14 13.33
N GLY A 199 -4.46 -20.51 13.83
CA GLY A 199 -3.72 -21.67 13.33
C GLY A 199 -3.15 -21.48 11.91
N HIS A 200 -3.07 -20.22 11.42
CA HIS A 200 -2.49 -19.91 10.13
C HIS A 200 -1.41 -18.83 10.24
N VAL A 201 -0.54 -18.82 9.25
CA VAL A 201 0.54 -17.84 9.06
C VAL A 201 0.57 -17.41 7.59
N LEU A 202 1.02 -16.20 7.32
CA LEU A 202 1.36 -15.75 5.97
C LEU A 202 2.82 -16.12 5.66
N VAL A 203 3.02 -16.86 4.60
CA VAL A 203 4.33 -17.01 3.97
C VAL A 203 4.38 -16.01 2.81
N VAL A 204 5.32 -15.07 2.85
CA VAL A 204 5.53 -14.07 1.81
C VAL A 204 6.73 -14.47 0.98
N SER A 205 6.52 -14.71 -0.31
CA SER A 205 7.59 -14.92 -1.27
C SER A 205 7.87 -13.62 -2.01
N VAL A 206 9.10 -13.10 -1.85
CA VAL A 206 9.65 -12.03 -2.70
C VAL A 206 10.16 -12.70 -3.98
N CYS A 207 9.60 -12.37 -5.13
CA CYS A 207 9.87 -13.09 -6.37
C CYS A 207 11.27 -12.83 -6.96
N GLY A 208 12.00 -11.80 -6.48
CA GLY A 208 13.32 -11.43 -6.98
C GLY A 208 13.30 -10.57 -8.25
N VAL A 209 12.14 -10.42 -8.88
CA VAL A 209 11.93 -9.37 -9.89
C VAL A 209 11.66 -8.09 -9.13
N VAL A 210 12.57 -7.15 -9.28
CA VAL A 210 12.38 -5.83 -8.66
C VAL A 210 11.14 -5.21 -9.29
N ALA A 211 10.09 -5.04 -8.48
CA ALA A 211 8.95 -4.19 -8.83
C ALA A 211 9.54 -2.80 -9.02
N ALA A 212 9.87 -2.48 -10.27
CA ALA A 212 10.91 -1.53 -10.57
C ALA A 212 10.53 -0.14 -10.05
N LYS A 213 11.29 0.37 -9.10
CA LYS A 213 11.46 1.81 -8.85
C LYS A 213 12.17 2.49 -10.06
N THR A 214 12.28 1.78 -11.21
CA THR A 214 12.76 2.35 -12.45
C THR A 214 11.71 3.29 -13.01
N ARG A 215 12.12 4.27 -13.76
CA ARG A 215 11.22 5.22 -14.42
C ARG A 215 10.13 4.53 -15.25
N GLU A 216 10.45 3.40 -15.86
CA GLU A 216 9.51 2.61 -16.66
C GLU A 216 8.39 1.97 -15.83
N ALA A 217 8.71 1.40 -14.67
CA ALA A 217 7.68 0.81 -13.81
C ALA A 217 6.84 1.86 -13.10
N MET A 218 7.39 3.04 -12.80
CA MET A 218 6.61 4.17 -12.32
C MET A 218 5.57 4.59 -13.36
N VAL A 219 5.94 4.62 -14.64
CA VAL A 219 4.99 4.89 -15.75
C VAL A 219 3.88 3.84 -15.80
N LEU A 220 4.23 2.56 -15.70
CA LEU A 220 3.26 1.46 -15.69
C LEU A 220 2.32 1.55 -14.47
N TYR A 221 2.88 1.79 -13.29
CA TYR A 221 2.11 1.96 -12.06
C TYR A 221 1.14 3.14 -12.14
N ASN A 222 1.63 4.32 -12.56
CA ASN A 222 0.81 5.52 -12.72
C ASN A 222 -0.27 5.32 -13.78
N GLY A 223 0.02 4.58 -14.85
CA GLY A 223 -0.95 4.23 -15.88
C GLY A 223 -2.18 3.47 -15.35
N LEU A 224 -2.05 2.71 -14.26
CA LEU A 224 -3.20 2.06 -13.60
C LEU A 224 -4.07 3.07 -12.84
N ALA A 225 -3.48 4.07 -12.21
CA ALA A 225 -4.23 5.15 -11.58
C ALA A 225 -4.96 6.00 -12.65
N GLU A 226 -4.30 6.27 -13.77
CA GLU A 226 -4.88 7.00 -14.91
C GLU A 226 -6.11 6.28 -15.49
N THR A 227 -6.12 4.95 -15.57
CA THR A 227 -7.32 4.22 -16.05
C THR A 227 -8.52 4.41 -15.12
N ALA A 228 -8.32 4.48 -13.82
CA ALA A 228 -9.41 4.75 -12.86
C ALA A 228 -9.90 6.20 -12.99
N GLN A 229 -8.99 7.16 -13.20
CA GLN A 229 -9.35 8.56 -13.44
C GLN A 229 -10.10 8.75 -14.77
N GLU A 230 -9.70 8.04 -15.82
CA GLU A 230 -10.37 8.04 -17.12
C GLU A 230 -11.82 7.50 -17.02
N LEU A 231 -12.03 6.39 -16.30
CA LEU A 231 -13.37 5.88 -16.00
C LEU A 231 -14.24 6.90 -15.25
N LEU A 232 -13.65 7.55 -14.25
CA LEU A 232 -14.32 8.63 -13.50
C LEU A 232 -14.61 9.83 -14.39
N GLY A 233 -13.70 10.20 -15.30
CA GLY A 233 -13.89 11.27 -16.29
C GLY A 233 -15.11 11.00 -17.18
N VAL A 234 -15.18 9.81 -17.79
CA VAL A 234 -16.34 9.40 -18.61
C VAL A 234 -17.65 9.49 -17.82
N TRP A 235 -17.64 9.07 -16.55
CA TRP A 235 -18.81 9.18 -15.68
C TRP A 235 -19.22 10.63 -15.43
N ARG A 236 -18.27 11.49 -15.06
CA ARG A 236 -18.50 12.92 -14.77
C ARG A 236 -19.08 13.65 -16.00
N ASP A 237 -18.46 13.43 -17.16
CA ASP A 237 -18.85 14.10 -18.41
C ASP A 237 -20.28 13.73 -18.84
N ARG A 238 -20.68 12.49 -18.61
CA ARG A 238 -22.01 11.99 -19.01
C ARG A 238 -23.11 12.26 -18.01
N GLN A 239 -22.78 12.27 -16.71
CA GLN A 239 -23.78 12.43 -15.63
C GLN A 239 -23.80 13.86 -15.05
N GLY A 240 -22.85 14.73 -15.37
CA GLY A 240 -22.68 16.00 -14.65
C GLY A 240 -22.39 15.77 -13.16
N SER A 241 -21.75 14.65 -12.82
CA SER A 241 -21.59 14.18 -11.44
C SER A 241 -20.44 14.90 -10.70
N PRO A 242 -20.63 15.35 -9.45
CA PRO A 242 -19.58 15.90 -8.62
C PRO A 242 -18.71 14.82 -7.94
N ALA A 243 -18.89 13.53 -8.28
CA ALA A 243 -18.14 12.43 -7.67
C ALA A 243 -16.63 12.67 -7.76
N ARG A 244 -15.92 12.54 -6.64
CA ARG A 244 -14.48 12.78 -6.57
C ARG A 244 -13.66 11.54 -6.91
N THR A 245 -14.23 10.36 -6.70
CA THR A 245 -13.58 9.06 -6.92
C THR A 245 -14.48 8.14 -7.70
N LEU A 246 -13.89 7.12 -8.30
CA LEU A 246 -14.63 6.06 -9.01
C LEU A 246 -15.57 5.32 -8.05
N TYR A 247 -15.15 5.12 -6.79
CA TYR A 247 -16.00 4.48 -5.78
C TYR A 247 -17.24 5.33 -5.46
N ALA A 248 -17.09 6.64 -5.32
CA ALA A 248 -18.23 7.54 -5.12
C ALA A 248 -19.19 7.58 -6.32
N ALA A 249 -18.69 7.27 -7.51
CA ALA A 249 -19.48 7.27 -8.74
C ALA A 249 -20.24 5.97 -8.99
N ILE A 250 -19.66 4.79 -8.74
CA ILE A 250 -20.12 3.49 -9.23
C ILE A 250 -20.62 2.56 -8.13
N PRO A 251 -19.81 2.09 -7.16
CA PRO A 251 -20.24 1.16 -6.14
C PRO A 251 -21.45 1.64 -5.32
N GLY A 252 -22.27 0.69 -4.88
CA GLY A 252 -23.48 0.96 -4.12
C GLY A 252 -24.62 1.61 -4.93
N ARG A 253 -24.45 1.81 -6.24
CA ARG A 253 -25.49 2.36 -7.14
C ARG A 253 -25.93 1.29 -8.14
N PRO A 254 -27.13 0.70 -8.00
CA PRO A 254 -27.61 -0.33 -8.92
C PRO A 254 -27.54 0.13 -10.38
N GLY A 255 -26.94 -0.69 -11.24
CA GLY A 255 -26.83 -0.43 -12.68
C GLY A 255 -25.78 0.60 -13.11
N ALA A 256 -25.08 1.29 -12.18
CA ALA A 256 -24.09 2.31 -12.53
C ALA A 256 -22.93 1.73 -13.36
N ALA A 257 -22.40 0.57 -12.98
CA ALA A 257 -21.35 -0.10 -13.74
C ALA A 257 -21.79 -0.50 -15.15
N LEU A 258 -23.01 -1.00 -15.31
CA LEU A 258 -23.59 -1.32 -16.63
C LEU A 258 -23.78 -0.07 -17.48
N THR A 259 -24.23 1.03 -16.86
CA THR A 259 -24.37 2.33 -17.52
C THR A 259 -23.03 2.85 -18.00
N LEU A 260 -22.02 2.87 -17.14
CA LEU A 260 -20.67 3.30 -17.54
C LEU A 260 -20.12 2.42 -18.67
N ARG A 261 -20.28 1.09 -18.57
CA ARG A 261 -19.85 0.15 -19.62
C ARG A 261 -20.52 0.48 -20.98
N SER A 262 -21.81 0.83 -21.00
CA SER A 262 -22.51 1.20 -22.24
C SER A 262 -21.91 2.45 -22.91
N TRP A 263 -21.33 3.36 -22.13
CA TRP A 263 -20.67 4.56 -22.64
C TRP A 263 -19.24 4.31 -23.15
N LEU A 264 -18.63 3.20 -22.71
CA LEU A 264 -17.30 2.79 -23.19
C LEU A 264 -17.36 2.11 -24.56
N ALA A 265 -18.53 1.73 -25.08
CA ALA A 265 -18.71 0.93 -26.32
C ALA A 265 -18.01 1.51 -27.58
N ARG A 266 -17.67 2.79 -27.60
CA ARG A 266 -16.92 3.44 -28.68
C ARG A 266 -15.62 4.12 -28.21
N HIS A 267 -15.19 3.80 -26.99
CA HIS A 267 -13.99 4.38 -26.42
C HIS A 267 -12.74 3.70 -27.04
N PRO A 268 -11.66 4.45 -27.40
CA PRO A 268 -10.45 3.85 -27.98
C PRO A 268 -9.81 2.76 -27.11
N ARG A 269 -9.94 2.87 -25.79
CA ARG A 269 -9.42 1.93 -24.79
C ARG A 269 -10.52 1.06 -24.16
N GLN A 270 -11.63 0.81 -24.89
CA GLN A 270 -12.82 0.14 -24.35
C GLN A 270 -12.46 -1.11 -23.56
N GLN A 271 -11.78 -2.07 -24.17
CA GLN A 271 -11.48 -3.37 -23.55
C GLN A 271 -10.69 -3.21 -22.24
N GLN A 272 -9.71 -2.32 -22.23
CA GLN A 272 -8.90 -2.07 -21.02
C GLN A 272 -9.70 -1.43 -19.90
N LEU A 273 -10.54 -0.42 -20.22
CA LEU A 273 -11.36 0.29 -19.24
C LEU A 273 -12.47 -0.59 -18.68
N GLU A 274 -13.09 -1.43 -19.51
CA GLU A 274 -14.08 -2.41 -19.06
C GLU A 274 -13.46 -3.45 -18.11
N ALA A 275 -12.30 -4.00 -18.47
CA ALA A 275 -11.59 -4.96 -17.63
C ALA A 275 -11.18 -4.33 -16.27
N ARG A 276 -10.73 -3.06 -16.27
CA ARG A 276 -10.42 -2.30 -15.07
C ARG A 276 -11.67 -2.03 -14.21
N LEU A 277 -12.79 -1.67 -14.84
CA LEU A 277 -14.06 -1.47 -14.15
C LEU A 277 -14.54 -2.76 -13.48
N ASP A 278 -14.48 -3.88 -14.18
CA ASP A 278 -14.88 -5.18 -13.64
C ASP A 278 -14.04 -5.60 -12.45
N GLN A 279 -12.72 -5.44 -12.57
CA GLN A 279 -11.80 -5.71 -11.45
C GLN A 279 -12.14 -4.84 -10.24
N PHE A 280 -12.34 -3.54 -10.45
CA PHE A 280 -12.61 -2.59 -9.36
C PHE A 280 -13.92 -2.90 -8.62
N VAL A 281 -14.99 -3.13 -9.38
CA VAL A 281 -16.32 -3.45 -8.80
C VAL A 281 -16.28 -4.79 -8.07
N ALA A 282 -15.72 -5.83 -8.70
CA ALA A 282 -15.61 -7.15 -8.08
C ALA A 282 -14.80 -7.10 -6.80
N GLU A 283 -13.66 -6.41 -6.79
CA GLU A 283 -12.79 -6.29 -5.61
C GLU A 283 -13.53 -5.57 -4.47
N CYS A 284 -14.12 -4.40 -4.75
CA CYS A 284 -14.72 -3.54 -3.72
C CYS A 284 -16.07 -4.03 -3.20
N GLU A 285 -16.95 -4.57 -4.07
CA GLU A 285 -18.33 -4.85 -3.71
C GLU A 285 -18.63 -6.33 -3.47
N GLU A 286 -17.81 -7.22 -3.99
CA GLU A 286 -18.07 -8.64 -3.92
C GLU A 286 -17.00 -9.39 -3.11
N ILE A 287 -15.72 -9.27 -3.51
CA ILE A 287 -14.65 -10.11 -2.98
C ILE A 287 -14.28 -9.70 -1.55
N ILE A 288 -13.94 -8.42 -1.33
CA ILE A 288 -13.55 -7.94 0.00
C ILE A 288 -14.65 -8.18 1.03
N PRO A 289 -15.93 -7.80 0.79
CA PRO A 289 -16.99 -8.07 1.74
C PRO A 289 -17.17 -9.56 2.03
N ALA A 290 -17.19 -10.42 0.99
CA ALA A 290 -17.38 -11.86 1.16
C ALA A 290 -16.24 -12.52 1.94
N VAL A 291 -14.97 -12.13 1.67
CA VAL A 291 -13.81 -12.63 2.42
C VAL A 291 -13.88 -12.19 3.88
N ALA A 292 -14.22 -10.94 4.14
CA ALA A 292 -14.36 -10.44 5.49
C ALA A 292 -15.50 -11.13 6.25
N ASP A 293 -16.64 -11.43 5.60
CA ASP A 293 -17.77 -12.17 6.18
C ASP A 293 -17.37 -13.61 6.55
N LEU A 294 -16.61 -14.30 5.69
CA LEU A 294 -16.08 -15.65 6.00
C LEU A 294 -15.15 -15.62 7.22
N LEU A 295 -14.21 -14.67 7.24
CA LEU A 295 -13.25 -14.54 8.34
C LEU A 295 -13.92 -14.17 9.68
N GLU A 296 -14.92 -13.29 9.65
CA GLU A 296 -15.72 -12.94 10.83
C GLU A 296 -16.46 -14.15 11.41
N GLN A 297 -16.88 -15.10 10.55
CA GLN A 297 -17.47 -16.37 10.93
C GLN A 297 -16.43 -17.44 11.32
N GLY A 298 -15.15 -17.14 11.30
CA GLY A 298 -14.07 -18.11 11.56
C GLY A 298 -13.91 -19.16 10.45
N LYS A 299 -14.41 -18.91 9.26
CA LYS A 299 -14.38 -19.84 8.12
C LYS A 299 -13.22 -19.53 7.19
N THR A 300 -12.46 -20.56 6.82
CA THR A 300 -11.43 -20.50 5.79
C THR A 300 -11.84 -21.22 4.49
N THR A 301 -12.85 -22.07 4.55
CA THR A 301 -13.43 -22.72 3.36
C THR A 301 -14.06 -21.68 2.44
N GLY A 302 -13.67 -21.69 1.16
CA GLY A 302 -14.14 -20.72 0.17
C GLY A 302 -13.23 -19.48 0.03
N LEU A 303 -12.34 -19.19 1.00
CA LEU A 303 -11.41 -18.07 0.88
C LEU A 303 -10.55 -18.16 -0.38
N GLY A 304 -10.02 -19.36 -0.65
CA GLY A 304 -9.13 -19.56 -1.79
C GLY A 304 -9.76 -19.17 -3.12
N GLU A 305 -11.03 -19.54 -3.34
CA GLU A 305 -11.73 -19.23 -4.59
C GLU A 305 -11.96 -17.72 -4.79
N LEU A 306 -12.34 -17.02 -3.71
CA LEU A 306 -12.53 -15.56 -3.74
C LEU A 306 -11.20 -14.84 -4.00
N ILE A 307 -10.12 -15.28 -3.35
CA ILE A 307 -8.79 -14.70 -3.50
C ILE A 307 -8.18 -15.04 -4.87
N ASP A 308 -8.41 -16.25 -5.39
CA ASP A 308 -8.03 -16.62 -6.76
C ASP A 308 -8.78 -15.75 -7.80
N ARG A 309 -10.02 -15.33 -7.50
CA ARG A 309 -10.77 -14.39 -8.34
C ARG A 309 -10.15 -12.99 -8.32
N SER A 310 -9.73 -12.49 -7.15
CA SER A 310 -8.98 -11.23 -7.00
C SER A 310 -7.65 -11.28 -7.77
N GLN A 311 -6.91 -12.38 -7.67
CA GLN A 311 -5.67 -12.59 -8.41
C GLN A 311 -5.90 -12.54 -9.93
N ARG A 312 -6.94 -13.21 -10.44
CA ARG A 312 -7.31 -13.13 -11.87
C ARG A 312 -7.68 -11.71 -12.28
N GLY A 313 -8.35 -10.96 -11.42
CA GLY A 313 -8.62 -9.53 -11.64
C GLY A 313 -7.34 -8.72 -11.82
N ALA A 314 -6.29 -9.01 -11.04
CA ALA A 314 -4.99 -8.39 -11.21
C ALA A 314 -4.28 -8.81 -12.50
N GLU A 315 -4.35 -10.09 -12.87
CA GLU A 315 -3.75 -10.60 -14.11
C GLU A 315 -4.41 -10.02 -15.37
N LEU A 316 -5.73 -9.95 -15.41
CA LEU A 316 -6.50 -9.62 -16.62
C LEU A 316 -7.03 -8.18 -16.61
N GLY A 317 -7.45 -7.66 -15.45
CA GLY A 317 -8.05 -6.34 -15.32
C GLY A 317 -7.03 -5.23 -15.12
N LEU A 318 -5.98 -5.49 -14.33
CA LEU A 318 -4.88 -4.55 -14.13
C LEU A 318 -3.72 -4.82 -15.10
N GLY A 319 -3.47 -6.09 -15.48
CA GLY A 319 -2.32 -6.44 -16.30
C GLY A 319 -0.96 -6.19 -15.61
N ASN A 320 -0.94 -6.21 -14.28
CA ASN A 320 0.22 -5.84 -13.47
C ASN A 320 0.99 -7.03 -12.89
N GLN A 321 0.71 -8.24 -13.36
CA GLN A 321 1.39 -9.44 -12.90
C GLN A 321 2.47 -9.88 -13.88
N VAL A 322 3.56 -10.42 -13.34
CA VAL A 322 4.66 -11.01 -14.11
C VAL A 322 4.62 -12.55 -14.02
N PRO A 323 5.27 -13.30 -14.95
CA PRO A 323 5.26 -14.75 -14.92
C PRO A 323 5.65 -15.34 -13.56
N GLU A 324 6.58 -14.72 -12.86
CA GLU A 324 7.08 -15.14 -11.55
C GLU A 324 5.97 -15.07 -10.48
N THR A 325 5.24 -13.94 -10.38
CA THR A 325 4.17 -13.78 -9.39
C THR A 325 2.97 -14.65 -9.72
N ILE A 326 2.65 -14.84 -11.00
CA ILE A 326 1.59 -15.75 -11.46
C ILE A 326 1.95 -17.20 -11.06
N HIS A 327 3.19 -17.62 -11.28
CA HIS A 327 3.66 -18.96 -10.91
C HIS A 327 3.63 -19.17 -9.39
N LEU A 328 4.14 -18.20 -8.62
CA LEU A 328 4.12 -18.24 -7.15
C LEU A 328 2.69 -18.42 -6.62
N GLN A 329 1.74 -17.64 -7.08
CA GLN A 329 0.35 -17.76 -6.64
C GLN A 329 -0.23 -19.16 -6.97
N ARG A 330 -0.07 -19.61 -8.21
CA ARG A 330 -0.61 -20.90 -8.65
C ARG A 330 0.05 -22.08 -7.94
N SER A 331 1.38 -22.03 -7.76
CA SER A 331 2.12 -23.09 -7.07
C SER A 331 1.80 -23.13 -5.57
N ALA A 332 1.63 -21.97 -4.91
CA ALA A 332 1.19 -21.92 -3.52
C ALA A 332 -0.15 -22.66 -3.33
N ARG A 333 -1.14 -22.36 -4.19
CA ARG A 333 -2.45 -23.03 -4.17
C ARG A 333 -2.34 -24.53 -4.43
N ARG A 334 -1.53 -24.96 -5.38
CA ARG A 334 -1.29 -26.37 -5.69
C ARG A 334 -0.62 -27.12 -4.53
N LEU A 335 0.27 -26.45 -3.80
CA LEU A 335 0.98 -27.00 -2.65
C LEU A 335 0.20 -26.97 -1.35
N GLY A 336 -1.06 -26.54 -1.37
CA GLY A 336 -1.98 -26.63 -0.24
C GLY A 336 -2.18 -25.35 0.56
N ALA A 337 -1.70 -24.20 0.07
CA ALA A 337 -2.07 -22.92 0.72
C ALA A 337 -3.59 -22.72 0.69
N THR A 338 -4.18 -22.32 1.81
CA THR A 338 -5.59 -22.00 1.97
C THR A 338 -6.02 -20.91 0.98
N ALA A 339 -5.14 -19.91 0.78
CA ALA A 339 -5.28 -18.84 -0.18
C ALA A 339 -3.91 -18.29 -0.55
N ALA A 340 -3.78 -17.65 -1.71
CA ALA A 340 -2.54 -16.97 -2.11
C ALA A 340 -2.84 -15.85 -3.10
N SER A 341 -2.13 -14.75 -3.01
CA SER A 341 -2.28 -13.62 -3.93
C SER A 341 -1.01 -12.77 -4.01
N ALA A 342 -0.72 -12.25 -5.18
CA ALA A 342 0.20 -11.12 -5.32
C ALA A 342 -0.40 -9.87 -4.66
N PHE A 343 0.44 -8.93 -4.24
CA PHE A 343 0.02 -7.69 -3.59
C PHE A 343 0.96 -6.53 -3.86
N GLY A 344 0.51 -5.31 -3.52
CA GLY A 344 1.23 -4.07 -3.77
C GLY A 344 1.15 -3.61 -5.23
N ALA A 345 2.16 -2.90 -5.70
CA ALA A 345 2.16 -2.25 -7.02
C ALA A 345 2.04 -3.22 -8.22
N GLY A 346 2.44 -4.48 -8.07
CA GLY A 346 2.59 -5.42 -9.17
C GLY A 346 3.90 -5.22 -9.94
N PHE A 347 3.97 -5.72 -11.17
CA PHE A 347 5.16 -5.69 -12.05
C PHE A 347 6.40 -6.38 -11.43
N GLY A 348 6.18 -7.35 -10.58
CA GLY A 348 7.13 -8.05 -9.72
C GLY A 348 6.69 -8.00 -8.25
N GLY A 349 7.64 -7.89 -7.32
CA GLY A 349 7.35 -7.81 -5.88
C GLY A 349 7.04 -9.15 -5.25
N SER A 350 5.93 -9.25 -4.52
CA SER A 350 5.69 -10.40 -3.65
C SER A 350 4.30 -11.02 -3.81
N VAL A 351 4.25 -12.27 -3.36
CA VAL A 351 3.02 -13.08 -3.22
C VAL A 351 2.92 -13.54 -1.77
N TRP A 352 1.79 -13.34 -1.13
CA TRP A 352 1.51 -13.98 0.14
C TRP A 352 0.72 -15.28 -0.05
N ALA A 353 1.00 -16.26 0.80
CA ALA A 353 0.27 -17.51 0.91
C ALA A 353 -0.19 -17.71 2.35
N LEU A 354 -1.48 -17.96 2.56
CA LEU A 354 -2.06 -18.31 3.86
C LEU A 354 -1.92 -19.81 4.08
N VAL A 355 -1.13 -20.22 5.07
CA VAL A 355 -0.73 -21.60 5.30
C VAL A 355 -1.06 -21.98 6.73
N ARG A 356 -1.46 -23.24 6.99
CA ARG A 356 -1.64 -23.73 8.35
C ARG A 356 -0.30 -23.81 9.08
N ASP A 357 -0.28 -23.49 10.35
CA ASP A 357 0.96 -23.51 11.16
C ASP A 357 1.66 -24.87 11.12
N GLU A 358 0.88 -25.97 11.13
CA GLU A 358 1.40 -27.34 11.09
C GLU A 358 2.07 -27.74 9.77
N ASP A 359 1.77 -27.02 8.68
CA ASP A 359 2.33 -27.30 7.34
C ASP A 359 3.48 -26.36 6.98
N LEU A 360 3.81 -25.39 7.83
CA LEU A 360 4.68 -24.25 7.49
C LEU A 360 6.02 -24.64 6.91
N ASP A 361 6.81 -25.44 7.61
CA ASP A 361 8.20 -25.76 7.22
C ASP A 361 8.23 -26.53 5.90
N ARG A 362 7.36 -27.54 5.77
CA ARG A 362 7.23 -28.31 4.53
C ARG A 362 6.80 -27.41 3.36
N PHE A 363 5.82 -26.53 3.60
CA PHE A 363 5.30 -25.62 2.58
C PHE A 363 6.39 -24.67 2.08
N ILE A 364 7.17 -24.05 2.95
CA ILE A 364 8.26 -23.14 2.55
C ILE A 364 9.30 -23.90 1.73
N GLN A 365 9.69 -25.10 2.16
CA GLN A 365 10.67 -25.94 1.44
C GLN A 365 10.17 -26.27 0.03
N ASP A 366 8.96 -26.81 -0.09
CA ASP A 366 8.38 -27.24 -1.35
C ASP A 366 8.13 -26.05 -2.28
N TRP A 367 7.60 -24.93 -1.75
CA TRP A 367 7.28 -23.75 -2.53
C TRP A 367 8.52 -23.04 -3.06
N SER A 368 9.55 -22.91 -2.22
CA SER A 368 10.83 -22.32 -2.65
C SER A 368 11.54 -23.20 -3.70
N ALA A 369 11.53 -24.53 -3.53
CA ALA A 369 12.12 -25.45 -4.48
C ALA A 369 11.38 -25.44 -5.83
N ASP A 370 10.05 -25.47 -5.83
CA ASP A 370 9.21 -25.38 -7.03
C ASP A 370 9.47 -24.06 -7.79
N TYR A 371 9.52 -22.95 -7.06
CA TYR A 371 9.77 -21.63 -7.64
C TYR A 371 11.16 -21.52 -8.25
N LEU A 372 12.22 -21.88 -7.54
CA LEU A 372 13.60 -21.77 -8.02
C LEU A 372 13.90 -22.75 -9.16
N LYS A 373 13.18 -23.88 -9.22
CA LYS A 373 13.24 -24.79 -10.37
C LYS A 373 12.64 -24.14 -11.62
N ALA A 374 11.52 -23.41 -11.48
CA ALA A 374 10.87 -22.71 -12.60
C ALA A 374 11.63 -21.45 -13.02
N PHE A 375 12.24 -20.73 -12.07
CA PHE A 375 12.94 -19.47 -12.29
C PHE A 375 14.35 -19.47 -11.67
N PRO A 376 15.30 -20.23 -12.24
CA PRO A 376 16.66 -20.34 -11.68
C PRO A 376 17.40 -19.00 -11.58
N ALA A 377 17.07 -18.04 -12.45
CA ALA A 377 17.65 -16.69 -12.45
C ALA A 377 17.34 -15.89 -11.16
N GLN A 378 16.34 -16.32 -10.40
CA GLN A 378 15.95 -15.67 -9.14
C GLN A 378 16.68 -16.26 -7.91
N GLN A 379 17.54 -17.24 -8.11
CA GLN A 379 18.38 -17.80 -7.04
C GLN A 379 19.24 -16.69 -6.40
N GLY A 380 19.22 -16.61 -5.07
CA GLY A 380 19.90 -15.55 -4.31
C GLY A 380 19.17 -14.19 -4.26
N ARG A 381 18.13 -13.99 -5.08
CA ARG A 381 17.27 -12.80 -5.06
C ARG A 381 15.93 -13.07 -4.38
N ALA A 382 15.32 -14.20 -4.68
CA ALA A 382 14.06 -14.62 -4.05
C ALA A 382 14.24 -14.78 -2.54
N ARG A 383 13.22 -14.43 -1.78
CA ARG A 383 13.17 -14.59 -0.33
C ARG A 383 11.82 -15.17 0.07
N PHE A 384 11.83 -15.97 1.11
CA PHE A 384 10.62 -16.52 1.72
C PHE A 384 10.66 -16.15 3.19
N ILE A 385 9.68 -15.37 3.64
CA ILE A 385 9.58 -14.92 5.03
C ILE A 385 8.19 -15.25 5.57
N THR A 386 8.07 -15.31 6.88
CA THR A 386 6.77 -15.49 7.55
C THR A 386 6.36 -14.22 8.23
N THR A 387 5.05 -13.98 8.32
CA THR A 387 4.49 -12.89 9.10
C THR A 387 3.05 -13.21 9.53
N ARG A 388 2.58 -12.53 10.54
CA ARG A 388 1.17 -12.50 10.94
C ARG A 388 0.67 -11.06 10.94
N ALA A 389 -0.62 -10.89 11.26
CA ALA A 389 -1.17 -9.56 11.49
C ALA A 389 -0.54 -8.95 12.75
N GLY A 390 0.44 -8.08 12.54
CA GLY A 390 1.28 -7.47 13.56
C GLY A 390 0.68 -6.20 14.18
N GLU A 391 1.48 -5.59 15.06
CA GLU A 391 1.17 -4.33 15.71
C GLU A 391 1.27 -3.15 14.72
N PRO A 392 0.40 -2.16 14.80
CA PRO A 392 0.55 -0.92 14.04
C PRO A 392 1.80 -0.14 14.47
N ALA A 393 2.05 0.98 13.81
CA ALA A 393 3.08 1.92 14.23
C ALA A 393 2.85 2.36 15.68
N GLY A 394 3.88 2.27 16.51
CA GLY A 394 3.91 2.93 17.81
C GLY A 394 3.90 4.45 17.59
N LEU A 395 3.21 5.21 18.43
CA LEU A 395 3.46 6.63 18.57
C LEU A 395 4.74 6.77 19.40
N LEU A 396 5.60 7.71 19.01
CA LEU A 396 6.79 8.08 19.77
C LEU A 396 6.37 8.79 21.04
#